data_7e5689d0ce474bc4a2819bba2648074f
#
_entry.id   7e5689d0ce474bc4a2819bba2648074f
#
_cell.length_a   1.000
_cell.length_b   1.000
_cell.length_c   1.000
_cell.angle_alpha   90.00
_cell.angle_beta   90.00
_cell.angle_gamma   90.00
#
_symmetry.space_group_name_H-M   'P 1'
#
loop_
_entity.id
_entity.type
_entity.pdbx_description
1 polymer ?
#
loop_
_entity_poly.entity_id
_entity_poly.type
_entity_poly.pdbx_seq_one_letter_code
_entity_poly.pdbx_strand_id
1 'polypeptide(L)'
;MAEIIPTSNEEHSIKPVQILSMGMLRTGTYSINIRGTAPPTSRRPNHQLIPPKPGSASITKALTILGYKNVHHGISAIADRQKFALFSAAADAHFSTLPTYTGQPFSRADWDALFGDCEAVTDMGSFFAPQLIAAYPDARVILVERDVDRWLESTDVAIFQTTWGWRSWFVADVLGRMMGLTGHLTIRKLLLGFFEARNVSEVRAHAKGRYLRHNAEVRAAVEPERLLVFDLEDGWEPLCRFLGKDVPDVPFPVVNERKEHVERVRRKQKAFVGVVLGRFARSAIPWALGVGAIAVCVVCLDTGKKCWVSRAAAAALRLRRI
;
A
#
# COMPACT_ATOMS: atom_id res chain seq x y z
N MET A 1 -29.53 38.54 28.88
CA MET A 1 -28.58 37.51 29.31
C MET A 1 -28.34 36.65 28.09
N ALA A 2 -27.24 36.88 27.36
CA ALA A 2 -26.85 36.08 26.23
C ALA A 2 -25.79 35.07 26.72
N GLU A 3 -26.10 33.82 26.57
CA GLU A 3 -25.30 32.67 26.97
C GLU A 3 -24.13 32.55 25.97
N ILE A 4 -22.90 32.75 26.44
CA ILE A 4 -21.67 32.60 25.67
C ILE A 4 -21.38 31.13 25.59
N ILE A 5 -21.55 30.53 24.40
CA ILE A 5 -21.10 29.19 24.07
C ILE A 5 -19.57 29.24 23.95
N PRO A 6 -18.79 28.49 24.73
CA PRO A 6 -17.35 28.44 24.53
C PRO A 6 -17.02 27.64 23.26
N THR A 7 -16.51 28.32 22.26
CA THR A 7 -15.87 27.68 21.11
C THR A 7 -14.55 27.08 21.60
N SER A 8 -14.52 25.78 21.81
CA SER A 8 -13.27 25.03 22.03
C SER A 8 -12.50 24.95 20.70
N ASN A 9 -11.70 25.97 20.41
CA ASN A 9 -10.57 25.85 19.51
C ASN A 9 -9.49 25.01 20.23
N GLU A 10 -9.62 23.69 20.20
CA GLU A 10 -8.46 22.83 20.34
C GLU A 10 -7.63 23.00 19.06
N GLU A 11 -6.70 23.93 19.07
CA GLU A 11 -5.57 23.91 18.14
C GLU A 11 -4.94 22.54 18.23
N HIS A 12 -5.19 21.71 17.22
CA HIS A 12 -4.51 20.43 17.07
C HIS A 12 -3.05 20.74 16.76
N SER A 13 -2.26 20.94 17.79
CA SER A 13 -0.81 20.97 17.69
C SER A 13 -0.37 19.63 17.09
N ILE A 14 -0.03 19.66 15.81
CA ILE A 14 0.54 18.52 15.09
C ILE A 14 1.87 18.25 15.75
N LYS A 15 1.96 17.13 16.49
CA LYS A 15 3.24 16.72 17.08
C LYS A 15 4.15 16.21 15.97
N PRO A 16 5.46 16.51 16.02
CA PRO A 16 6.40 16.00 15.03
C PRO A 16 6.49 14.48 15.11
N VAL A 17 7.01 13.85 14.07
CA VAL A 17 7.29 12.40 14.03
C VAL A 17 8.17 12.03 15.23
N GLN A 18 7.64 11.15 16.08
CA GLN A 18 8.31 10.72 17.32
C GLN A 18 8.95 9.33 17.17
N ILE A 19 8.36 8.49 16.30
CA ILE A 19 8.77 7.10 16.13
C ILE A 19 9.00 6.79 14.67
N LEU A 20 10.14 6.20 14.36
CA LEU A 20 10.50 5.64 13.07
C LEU A 20 10.64 4.12 13.20
N SER A 21 9.64 3.36 12.73
CA SER A 21 9.76 1.91 12.65
C SER A 21 10.33 1.51 11.28
N MET A 22 11.64 1.28 11.24
CA MET A 22 12.44 1.14 10.04
C MET A 22 12.74 -0.31 9.65
N GLY A 23 12.11 -1.29 10.28
CA GLY A 23 12.13 -2.67 9.82
C GLY A 23 11.52 -2.79 8.42
N MET A 24 12.13 -3.62 7.57
CA MET A 24 11.66 -3.81 6.18
C MET A 24 10.20 -4.24 6.11
N LEU A 25 9.54 -3.89 5.02
CA LEU A 25 8.20 -4.38 4.69
C LEU A 25 8.10 -5.87 5.00
N ARG A 26 7.03 -6.29 5.67
CA ARG A 26 6.74 -7.69 5.97
C ARG A 26 7.70 -8.40 6.93
N THR A 27 8.44 -7.69 7.75
CA THR A 27 9.29 -8.30 8.77
C THR A 27 8.54 -9.16 9.81
N GLY A 28 7.25 -9.36 9.65
CA GLY A 28 6.45 -10.16 10.55
C GLY A 28 5.34 -10.98 9.89
N THR A 29 5.62 -11.89 8.92
CA THR A 29 4.58 -12.71 8.30
C THR A 29 4.93 -14.18 8.26
N TYR A 30 3.93 -15.02 8.49
CA TYR A 30 4.00 -16.47 8.56
C TYR A 30 4.11 -17.13 7.18
N SER A 31 5.00 -18.13 7.05
CA SER A 31 5.08 -19.04 5.90
C SER A 31 4.19 -20.24 6.13
N ILE A 32 3.10 -20.37 5.36
CA ILE A 32 2.44 -21.68 5.20
C ILE A 32 3.25 -22.46 4.15
N ASN A 33 3.86 -23.53 4.56
CA ASN A 33 4.56 -24.47 3.69
C ASN A 33 3.53 -25.16 2.78
N ILE A 34 3.28 -24.60 1.58
CA ILE A 34 2.55 -25.30 0.53
C ILE A 34 3.61 -26.02 -0.33
N ARG A 35 4.19 -27.07 0.19
CA ARG A 35 4.76 -28.11 -0.68
C ARG A 35 3.59 -28.92 -1.20
N GLY A 36 3.36 -28.80 -2.50
CA GLY A 36 2.39 -29.60 -3.21
C GLY A 36 2.74 -31.08 -3.18
N THR A 37 1.72 -31.87 -3.17
CA THR A 37 1.59 -33.26 -3.66
C THR A 37 2.72 -34.23 -3.34
N ALA A 38 2.61 -34.85 -2.16
CA ALA A 38 3.06 -36.24 -1.96
C ALA A 38 1.86 -37.05 -1.41
N PRO A 39 1.68 -38.32 -1.82
CA PRO A 39 0.55 -39.13 -1.41
C PRO A 39 0.60 -39.47 0.09
N PRO A 40 -0.54 -39.80 0.72
CA PRO A 40 -0.61 -39.98 2.15
C PRO A 40 -0.16 -41.38 2.55
N THR A 41 1.10 -41.51 2.98
CA THR A 41 1.53 -42.68 3.74
C THR A 41 2.38 -42.24 4.92
N SER A 42 1.94 -42.64 6.08
CA SER A 42 2.53 -42.54 7.41
C SER A 42 2.06 -41.39 8.31
N ARG A 43 1.44 -41.79 9.40
CA ARG A 43 1.08 -41.01 10.59
C ARG A 43 2.29 -40.21 11.08
N ARG A 44 2.21 -38.89 11.01
CA ARG A 44 3.15 -38.00 11.71
C ARG A 44 2.51 -37.50 13.00
N PRO A 45 3.27 -37.39 14.09
CA PRO A 45 2.78 -36.94 15.36
C PRO A 45 2.52 -35.41 15.33
N ASN A 46 1.48 -35.00 16.02
CA ASN A 46 1.12 -33.63 16.45
C ASN A 46 1.89 -32.49 15.78
N HIS A 47 1.33 -31.95 14.69
CA HIS A 47 1.64 -30.60 14.29
C HIS A 47 1.05 -29.63 15.33
N GLN A 48 1.85 -29.21 16.29
CA GLN A 48 1.58 -27.99 17.02
C GLN A 48 1.38 -26.90 15.97
N LEU A 49 0.17 -26.31 15.93
CA LEU A 49 -0.14 -25.13 15.16
C LEU A 49 0.75 -24.00 15.70
N ILE A 50 1.88 -23.77 15.03
CA ILE A 50 2.74 -22.64 15.35
C ILE A 50 1.91 -21.37 15.07
N PRO A 51 1.67 -20.52 16.07
CA PRO A 51 0.84 -19.33 15.87
C PRO A 51 1.42 -18.41 14.79
N PRO A 52 0.59 -17.67 14.07
CA PRO A 52 1.06 -16.72 13.07
C PRO A 52 1.95 -15.65 13.72
N LYS A 53 3.12 -15.41 13.14
CA LYS A 53 4.05 -14.39 13.65
C LYS A 53 3.59 -12.98 13.26
N PRO A 54 3.69 -12.00 14.16
CA PRO A 54 3.29 -10.61 13.92
C PRO A 54 4.11 -9.93 12.81
N GLY A 55 3.61 -8.84 12.21
CA GLY A 55 4.14 -8.12 11.07
C GLY A 55 4.20 -6.60 11.20
N SER A 56 4.55 -5.91 10.11
CA SER A 56 4.55 -4.44 10.07
C SER A 56 3.22 -3.83 10.51
N ALA A 57 2.08 -4.47 10.21
CA ALA A 57 0.80 -4.07 10.79
C ALA A 57 0.68 -4.36 12.27
N SER A 58 1.39 -5.34 12.79
CA SER A 58 1.40 -5.59 14.23
C SER A 58 2.08 -4.47 14.99
N ILE A 59 3.26 -4.00 14.52
CA ILE A 59 3.90 -2.84 15.14
C ILE A 59 3.07 -1.56 14.96
N THR A 60 2.45 -1.36 13.79
CA THR A 60 1.54 -0.23 13.57
C THR A 60 0.38 -0.25 14.58
N LYS A 61 -0.26 -1.41 14.77
CA LYS A 61 -1.34 -1.56 15.74
C LYS A 61 -0.85 -1.43 17.17
N ALA A 62 0.34 -1.95 17.50
CA ALA A 62 0.95 -1.79 18.81
C ALA A 62 1.19 -0.32 19.15
N LEU A 63 1.77 0.45 18.23
CA LEU A 63 1.98 1.89 18.42
C LEU A 63 0.65 2.64 18.60
N THR A 64 -0.39 2.25 17.85
CA THR A 64 -1.73 2.84 18.02
C THR A 64 -2.32 2.54 19.41
N ILE A 65 -2.17 1.30 19.91
CA ILE A 65 -2.60 0.92 21.28
C ILE A 65 -1.84 1.72 22.34
N LEU A 66 -0.54 2.00 22.11
CA LEU A 66 0.29 2.82 22.99
C LEU A 66 -0.01 4.33 22.90
N GLY A 67 -1.04 4.73 22.12
CA GLY A 67 -1.56 6.09 22.06
C GLY A 67 -0.91 6.99 21.01
N TYR A 68 -0.03 6.47 20.13
CA TYR A 68 0.48 7.25 19.00
C TYR A 68 -0.63 7.49 17.97
N LYS A 69 -0.77 8.76 17.58
CA LYS A 69 -1.80 9.21 16.62
C LYS A 69 -1.27 9.14 15.18
N ASN A 70 -2.18 8.89 14.24
CA ASN A 70 -1.85 8.90 12.80
C ASN A 70 -0.61 8.06 12.47
N VAL A 71 -0.53 6.83 12.97
CA VAL A 71 0.58 5.92 12.62
C VAL A 71 0.55 5.62 11.13
N HIS A 72 1.56 6.11 10.39
CA HIS A 72 1.65 5.89 8.96
C HIS A 72 1.89 4.42 8.64
N HIS A 73 1.08 3.87 7.74
CA HIS A 73 1.27 2.55 7.14
C HIS A 73 0.96 2.61 5.65
N GLY A 74 1.77 1.97 4.81
CA GLY A 74 1.66 2.05 3.35
C GLY A 74 0.28 1.73 2.78
N ILE A 75 -0.48 0.86 3.46
CA ILE A 75 -1.86 0.53 3.04
C ILE A 75 -2.80 1.73 3.14
N SER A 76 -2.67 2.57 4.15
CA SER A 76 -3.50 3.78 4.31
C SER A 76 -3.17 4.83 3.25
N ALA A 77 -1.90 4.91 2.85
CA ALA A 77 -1.45 5.84 1.82
C ALA A 77 -1.96 5.49 0.40
N ILE A 78 -2.34 4.23 0.13
CA ILE A 78 -2.78 3.79 -1.23
C ILE A 78 -3.98 4.58 -1.78
N ALA A 79 -4.82 5.15 -0.92
CA ALA A 79 -5.96 5.96 -1.34
C ALA A 79 -5.60 7.42 -1.63
N ASP A 80 -4.44 7.87 -1.19
CA ASP A 80 -4.00 9.27 -1.27
C ASP A 80 -3.04 9.46 -2.46
N ARG A 81 -3.54 10.09 -3.52
CA ARG A 81 -2.76 10.37 -4.73
C ARG A 81 -1.60 11.34 -4.46
N GLN A 82 -1.78 12.29 -3.55
CA GLN A 82 -0.77 13.29 -3.24
C GLN A 82 0.40 12.64 -2.50
N LYS A 83 0.12 11.82 -1.48
CA LYS A 83 1.16 11.05 -0.78
C LYS A 83 1.93 10.12 -1.74
N PHE A 84 1.23 9.49 -2.71
CA PHE A 84 1.92 8.67 -3.72
C PHE A 84 2.82 9.46 -4.67
N ALA A 85 2.43 10.68 -5.04
CA ALA A 85 3.29 11.57 -5.82
C ALA A 85 4.55 11.97 -5.03
N LEU A 86 4.42 12.28 -3.74
CA LEU A 86 5.55 12.57 -2.86
C LEU A 86 6.48 11.36 -2.69
N PHE A 87 5.95 10.14 -2.51
CA PHE A 87 6.77 8.93 -2.51
C PHE A 87 7.51 8.72 -3.82
N SER A 88 6.89 9.03 -4.96
CA SER A 88 7.56 8.95 -6.26
C SER A 88 8.68 9.97 -6.37
N ALA A 89 8.47 11.21 -5.91
CA ALA A 89 9.49 12.25 -5.89
C ALA A 89 10.65 11.91 -4.95
N ALA A 90 10.36 11.37 -3.76
CA ALA A 90 11.38 10.87 -2.83
C ALA A 90 12.23 9.76 -3.47
N ALA A 91 11.60 8.84 -4.22
CA ALA A 91 12.33 7.80 -4.95
C ALA A 91 13.26 8.40 -6.02
N ASP A 92 12.79 9.40 -6.78
CA ASP A 92 13.61 10.10 -7.78
C ASP A 92 14.77 10.88 -7.15
N ALA A 93 14.58 11.39 -5.96
CA ALA A 93 15.62 12.10 -5.23
C ALA A 93 16.75 11.18 -4.72
N HIS A 94 16.41 9.94 -4.32
CA HIS A 94 17.34 9.11 -3.54
C HIS A 94 17.87 7.87 -4.28
N PHE A 95 17.14 7.30 -5.23
CA PHE A 95 17.55 6.04 -5.85
C PHE A 95 18.23 6.29 -7.19
N SER A 96 19.57 6.35 -7.19
CA SER A 96 20.40 6.65 -8.38
C SER A 96 20.27 5.63 -9.51
N THR A 97 19.77 4.43 -9.23
CA THR A 97 19.53 3.39 -10.24
C THR A 97 18.27 3.60 -11.06
N LEU A 98 17.40 4.52 -10.63
CA LEU A 98 16.18 4.83 -11.38
C LEU A 98 16.45 5.71 -12.60
N PRO A 99 15.81 5.45 -13.75
CA PRO A 99 15.93 6.31 -14.93
C PRO A 99 15.44 7.76 -14.70
N THR A 100 14.62 7.93 -13.68
CA THR A 100 14.03 9.22 -13.29
C THR A 100 14.77 9.90 -12.14
N TYR A 101 15.95 9.40 -11.77
CA TYR A 101 16.77 9.97 -10.71
C TYR A 101 17.12 11.43 -10.99
N THR A 102 16.87 12.29 -10.00
CA THR A 102 17.11 13.74 -10.12
C THR A 102 18.37 14.20 -9.39
N GLY A 103 18.81 13.47 -8.37
CA GLY A 103 19.88 13.89 -7.45
C GLY A 103 19.53 15.12 -6.62
N GLN A 104 18.32 15.64 -6.72
CA GLN A 104 17.86 16.78 -5.91
C GLN A 104 17.58 16.32 -4.48
N PRO A 105 18.02 17.06 -3.45
CA PRO A 105 17.77 16.70 -2.08
C PRO A 105 16.24 16.75 -1.79
N PHE A 106 15.76 15.73 -1.08
CA PHE A 106 14.42 15.72 -0.52
C PHE A 106 14.53 16.30 0.89
N SER A 107 14.00 17.50 1.06
CA SER A 107 14.22 18.30 2.28
C SER A 107 13.39 17.82 3.46
N ARG A 108 13.68 18.35 4.65
CA ARG A 108 12.83 18.11 5.83
C ARG A 108 11.38 18.56 5.57
N ALA A 109 11.18 19.68 4.89
CA ALA A 109 9.83 20.17 4.55
C ALA A 109 9.08 19.20 3.62
N ASP A 110 9.78 18.52 2.69
CA ASP A 110 9.19 17.50 1.83
C ASP A 110 8.79 16.27 2.63
N TRP A 111 9.60 15.86 3.62
CA TRP A 111 9.25 14.77 4.54
C TRP A 111 8.06 15.16 5.43
N ASP A 112 8.01 16.40 5.91
CA ASP A 112 6.88 16.90 6.70
C ASP A 112 5.60 16.98 5.86
N ALA A 113 5.67 17.29 4.55
CA ALA A 113 4.54 17.20 3.65
C ALA A 113 4.01 15.76 3.49
N LEU A 114 4.87 14.76 3.65
CA LEU A 114 4.51 13.34 3.55
C LEU A 114 4.05 12.74 4.89
N PHE A 115 4.70 13.11 6.00
CA PHE A 115 4.55 12.47 7.31
C PHE A 115 4.23 13.44 8.45
N GLY A 116 4.16 14.76 8.21
CA GLY A 116 4.01 15.76 9.27
C GLY A 116 2.72 15.65 10.09
N ASP A 117 1.74 14.94 9.57
CA ASP A 117 0.51 14.59 10.28
C ASP A 117 0.62 13.31 11.15
N CYS A 118 1.78 12.64 11.13
CA CYS A 118 1.98 11.34 11.75
C CYS A 118 2.90 11.45 12.99
N GLU A 119 2.52 10.83 14.09
CA GLU A 119 3.41 10.66 15.25
C GLU A 119 4.37 9.46 15.09
N ALA A 120 4.03 8.52 14.21
CA ALA A 120 4.89 7.37 13.91
C ALA A 120 4.86 7.02 12.42
N VAL A 121 6.02 6.66 11.87
CA VAL A 121 6.18 6.23 10.47
C VAL A 121 6.61 4.77 10.44
N THR A 122 5.91 3.97 9.65
CA THR A 122 6.19 2.53 9.49
C THR A 122 6.13 2.13 8.00
N ASP A 123 6.40 0.88 7.70
CA ASP A 123 6.18 0.23 6.41
C ASP A 123 6.94 0.91 5.25
N MET A 124 6.25 1.65 4.38
CA MET A 124 6.88 2.29 3.20
C MET A 124 7.95 3.33 3.57
N GLY A 125 7.91 3.90 4.78
CA GLY A 125 8.96 4.78 5.27
C GLY A 125 10.33 4.10 5.36
N SER A 126 10.36 2.79 5.59
CA SER A 126 11.61 2.04 5.70
C SER A 126 12.49 2.06 4.44
N PHE A 127 11.92 2.31 3.26
CA PHE A 127 12.72 2.50 2.05
C PHE A 127 13.67 3.71 2.12
N PHE A 128 13.36 4.65 2.99
CA PHE A 128 14.10 5.91 3.16
C PHE A 128 14.66 6.04 4.59
N ALA A 129 15.00 4.91 5.24
CA ALA A 129 15.39 4.91 6.63
C ALA A 129 16.57 5.86 6.95
N PRO A 130 17.70 5.86 6.23
CA PRO A 130 18.79 6.80 6.52
C PRO A 130 18.35 8.26 6.42
N GLN A 131 17.52 8.59 5.42
CA GLN A 131 17.07 9.95 5.17
C GLN A 131 16.07 10.41 6.25
N LEU A 132 15.16 9.54 6.67
CA LEU A 132 14.20 9.84 7.73
C LEU A 132 14.87 9.96 9.09
N ILE A 133 15.86 9.11 9.38
CA ILE A 133 16.67 9.20 10.61
C ILE A 133 17.40 10.55 10.68
N ALA A 134 17.98 11.00 9.56
CA ALA A 134 18.62 12.30 9.46
C ALA A 134 17.63 13.48 9.55
N ALA A 135 16.44 13.33 8.92
CA ALA A 135 15.40 14.35 8.94
C ALA A 135 14.72 14.50 10.31
N TYR A 136 14.65 13.44 11.12
CA TYR A 136 13.99 13.41 12.43
C TYR A 136 14.98 12.95 13.53
N PRO A 137 15.97 13.77 13.88
CA PRO A 137 17.06 13.37 14.78
C PRO A 137 16.58 13.06 16.20
N ASP A 138 15.44 13.58 16.63
CA ASP A 138 14.87 13.33 17.95
C ASP A 138 13.96 12.09 18.00
N ALA A 139 13.62 11.51 16.85
CA ALA A 139 12.74 10.34 16.79
C ALA A 139 13.45 9.09 17.32
N ARG A 140 12.72 8.27 18.09
CA ARG A 140 13.15 6.93 18.47
C ARG A 140 12.99 5.97 17.30
N VAL A 141 13.96 5.12 17.08
CA VAL A 141 13.99 4.19 15.94
C VAL A 141 13.75 2.76 16.43
N ILE A 142 12.81 2.08 15.81
CA ILE A 142 12.52 0.67 16.05
C ILE A 142 12.92 -0.10 14.81
N LEU A 143 13.92 -0.95 14.90
CA LEU A 143 14.33 -1.85 13.84
C LEU A 143 13.75 -3.24 14.10
N VAL A 144 12.61 -3.51 13.47
CA VAL A 144 12.00 -4.85 13.54
C VAL A 144 12.80 -5.80 12.65
N GLU A 145 13.40 -6.81 13.24
CA GLU A 145 14.17 -7.81 12.51
C GLU A 145 13.47 -9.16 12.46
N ARG A 146 13.91 -9.96 11.51
CA ARG A 146 13.40 -11.30 11.28
C ARG A 146 14.46 -12.12 10.55
N ASP A 147 14.35 -13.44 10.69
CA ASP A 147 15.10 -14.38 9.84
C ASP A 147 14.94 -14.01 8.35
N VAL A 148 16.06 -13.79 7.67
CA VAL A 148 16.10 -13.23 6.32
C VAL A 148 15.45 -14.15 5.27
N ASP A 149 15.58 -15.47 5.42
CA ASP A 149 15.05 -16.41 4.44
C ASP A 149 13.52 -16.50 4.56
N ARG A 150 12.99 -16.45 5.79
CA ARG A 150 11.55 -16.34 6.06
C ARG A 150 10.97 -15.01 5.61
N TRP A 151 11.75 -13.92 5.78
CA TRP A 151 11.35 -12.62 5.27
C TRP A 151 11.24 -12.62 3.75
N LEU A 152 12.25 -13.16 3.06
CA LEU A 152 12.30 -13.23 1.59
C LEU A 152 11.12 -14.04 1.03
N GLU A 153 10.86 -15.23 1.56
CA GLU A 153 9.71 -16.06 1.15
C GLU A 153 8.38 -15.31 1.31
N SER A 154 8.20 -14.64 2.45
CA SER A 154 7.00 -13.87 2.73
C SER A 154 6.84 -12.68 1.78
N THR A 155 7.93 -11.96 1.50
CA THR A 155 7.95 -10.77 0.66
C THR A 155 7.75 -11.12 -0.81
N ASP A 156 8.35 -12.20 -1.29
CA ASP A 156 8.12 -12.67 -2.66
C ASP A 156 6.65 -12.94 -2.92
N VAL A 157 5.99 -13.71 -2.08
CA VAL A 157 4.58 -14.05 -2.27
C VAL A 157 3.65 -12.84 -2.13
N ALA A 158 3.88 -12.01 -1.13
CA ALA A 158 2.92 -10.94 -0.79
C ALA A 158 3.17 -9.65 -1.56
N ILE A 159 4.41 -9.35 -1.95
CA ILE A 159 4.77 -8.10 -2.61
C ILE A 159 5.20 -8.35 -4.05
N PHE A 160 6.22 -9.17 -4.29
CA PHE A 160 6.76 -9.31 -5.66
C PHE A 160 5.75 -9.97 -6.60
N GLN A 161 5.14 -11.08 -6.22
CA GLN A 161 4.13 -11.76 -7.05
C GLN A 161 2.86 -10.91 -7.22
N THR A 162 2.45 -10.15 -6.21
CA THR A 162 1.27 -9.29 -6.31
C THR A 162 1.53 -8.03 -7.11
N THR A 163 2.77 -7.54 -7.15
CA THR A 163 3.14 -6.33 -7.89
C THR A 163 3.44 -6.60 -9.37
N TRP A 164 4.08 -7.74 -9.69
CA TRP A 164 4.49 -8.09 -11.06
C TRP A 164 3.75 -9.31 -11.64
N GLY A 165 2.82 -9.91 -10.94
CA GLY A 165 2.00 -11.00 -11.45
C GLY A 165 1.15 -10.59 -12.66
N TRP A 166 0.80 -11.54 -13.53
CA TRP A 166 0.03 -11.28 -14.75
C TRP A 166 -1.29 -10.52 -14.52
N ARG A 167 -1.96 -10.78 -13.40
CA ARG A 167 -3.19 -10.08 -13.02
C ARG A 167 -2.94 -8.61 -12.71
N SER A 168 -1.87 -8.32 -11.99
CA SER A 168 -1.46 -6.95 -11.69
C SER A 168 -1.03 -6.22 -12.94
N TRP A 169 -0.31 -6.89 -13.84
CA TRP A 169 0.01 -6.33 -15.14
C TRP A 169 -1.27 -5.92 -15.90
N PHE A 170 -2.22 -6.83 -16.06
CA PHE A 170 -3.45 -6.51 -16.79
C PHE A 170 -4.26 -5.39 -16.12
N VAL A 171 -4.50 -5.48 -14.81
CA VAL A 171 -5.33 -4.51 -14.08
C VAL A 171 -4.63 -3.17 -13.91
N ALA A 172 -3.35 -3.17 -13.63
CA ALA A 172 -2.63 -1.95 -13.31
C ALA A 172 -2.00 -1.30 -14.55
N ASP A 173 -1.34 -2.08 -15.41
CA ASP A 173 -0.63 -1.52 -16.57
C ASP A 173 -1.54 -1.28 -17.77
N VAL A 174 -2.57 -2.10 -17.97
CA VAL A 174 -3.52 -1.91 -19.07
C VAL A 174 -4.68 -1.03 -18.61
N LEU A 175 -5.53 -1.53 -17.72
CA LEU A 175 -6.74 -0.81 -17.29
C LEU A 175 -6.42 0.44 -16.46
N GLY A 176 -5.43 0.39 -15.59
CA GLY A 176 -5.03 1.50 -14.72
C GLY A 176 -4.54 2.70 -15.52
N ARG A 177 -3.71 2.47 -16.55
CA ARG A 177 -3.23 3.54 -17.46
C ARG A 177 -4.36 4.18 -18.22
N MET A 178 -5.30 3.39 -18.74
CA MET A 178 -6.49 3.92 -19.42
C MET A 178 -7.34 4.84 -18.53
N MET A 179 -7.26 4.66 -17.21
CA MET A 179 -8.01 5.46 -16.22
C MET A 179 -7.16 6.51 -15.50
N GLY A 180 -5.90 6.70 -15.89
CA GLY A 180 -4.99 7.67 -15.26
C GLY A 180 -4.59 7.30 -13.83
N LEU A 181 -4.65 6.01 -13.46
CA LEU A 181 -4.26 5.53 -12.13
C LEU A 181 -2.81 5.06 -12.15
N THR A 182 -1.93 5.79 -11.47
CA THR A 182 -0.47 5.59 -11.51
C THR A 182 0.13 5.04 -10.21
N GLY A 183 -0.67 4.84 -9.16
CA GLY A 183 -0.16 4.45 -7.83
C GLY A 183 0.66 3.14 -7.83
N HIS A 184 0.32 2.17 -8.69
CA HIS A 184 1.08 0.92 -8.83
C HIS A 184 2.49 1.16 -9.43
N LEU A 185 2.64 2.19 -10.28
CA LEU A 185 3.95 2.55 -10.84
C LEU A 185 4.88 3.08 -9.76
N THR A 186 4.35 3.86 -8.81
CA THR A 186 5.11 4.33 -7.66
C THR A 186 5.61 3.16 -6.78
N ILE A 187 4.76 2.16 -6.52
CA ILE A 187 5.19 0.96 -5.76
C ILE A 187 6.32 0.23 -6.49
N ARG A 188 6.19 0.00 -7.81
CA ARG A 188 7.26 -0.62 -8.60
C ARG A 188 8.54 0.22 -8.59
N LYS A 189 8.42 1.53 -8.74
CA LYS A 189 9.53 2.46 -8.68
C LYS A 189 10.28 2.36 -7.35
N LEU A 190 9.56 2.40 -6.22
CA LEU A 190 10.14 2.23 -4.89
C LEU A 190 10.89 0.91 -4.76
N LEU A 191 10.27 -0.20 -5.19
CA LEU A 191 10.92 -1.51 -5.12
C LEU A 191 12.15 -1.60 -6.03
N LEU A 192 12.06 -1.13 -7.27
CA LEU A 192 13.19 -1.15 -8.20
C LEU A 192 14.35 -0.29 -7.68
N GLY A 193 14.04 0.93 -7.21
CA GLY A 193 15.06 1.83 -6.67
C GLY A 193 15.71 1.29 -5.40
N PHE A 194 14.90 0.85 -4.43
CA PHE A 194 15.42 0.34 -3.16
C PHE A 194 16.27 -0.93 -3.32
N PHE A 195 15.86 -1.86 -4.19
CA PHE A 195 16.61 -3.10 -4.46
C PHE A 195 17.71 -2.92 -5.52
N GLU A 196 17.93 -1.70 -6.02
CA GLU A 196 18.94 -1.41 -7.04
C GLU A 196 18.79 -2.32 -8.26
N ALA A 197 17.56 -2.43 -8.78
CA ALA A 197 17.17 -3.43 -9.76
C ALA A 197 16.43 -2.78 -10.96
N ARG A 198 16.50 -3.40 -12.12
CA ARG A 198 15.81 -2.97 -13.35
C ARG A 198 14.53 -3.77 -13.60
N ASN A 199 14.42 -4.94 -13.00
CA ASN A 199 13.31 -5.86 -13.20
C ASN A 199 13.09 -6.74 -11.94
N VAL A 200 12.00 -7.48 -11.91
CA VAL A 200 11.62 -8.31 -10.76
C VAL A 200 12.60 -9.46 -10.47
N SER A 201 13.29 -9.97 -11.49
CA SER A 201 14.29 -11.03 -11.30
C SER A 201 15.50 -10.49 -10.54
N GLU A 202 15.95 -9.30 -10.89
CA GLU A 202 17.01 -8.59 -10.16
C GLU A 202 16.56 -8.21 -8.73
N VAL A 203 15.32 -7.74 -8.55
CA VAL A 203 14.76 -7.49 -7.21
C VAL A 203 14.89 -8.73 -6.34
N ARG A 204 14.52 -9.91 -6.84
CA ARG A 204 14.64 -11.18 -6.10
C ARG A 204 16.09 -11.54 -5.80
N ALA A 205 16.98 -11.36 -6.76
CA ALA A 205 18.41 -11.65 -6.61
C ALA A 205 19.06 -10.75 -5.54
N HIS A 206 18.71 -9.46 -5.52
CA HIS A 206 19.29 -8.49 -4.60
C HIS A 206 18.63 -8.47 -3.22
N ALA A 207 17.41 -9.01 -3.08
CA ALA A 207 16.57 -8.83 -1.90
C ALA A 207 17.24 -9.23 -0.59
N LYS A 208 17.91 -10.38 -0.54
CA LYS A 208 18.59 -10.88 0.68
C LYS A 208 19.73 -9.94 1.08
N GLY A 209 20.60 -9.58 0.13
CA GLY A 209 21.73 -8.69 0.39
C GLY A 209 21.28 -7.28 0.80
N ARG A 210 20.22 -6.76 0.15
CA ARG A 210 19.70 -5.43 0.48
C ARG A 210 19.02 -5.38 1.86
N TYR A 211 18.31 -6.46 2.25
CA TYR A 211 17.76 -6.59 3.61
C TYR A 211 18.84 -6.50 4.68
N LEU A 212 19.92 -7.25 4.51
CA LEU A 212 21.04 -7.26 5.48
C LEU A 212 21.75 -5.89 5.53
N ARG A 213 21.99 -5.29 4.37
CA ARG A 213 22.58 -3.93 4.29
C ARG A 213 21.68 -2.91 4.95
N HIS A 214 20.38 -2.93 4.67
CA HIS A 214 19.43 -2.00 5.30
C HIS A 214 19.47 -2.05 6.82
N ASN A 215 19.44 -3.26 7.40
CA ASN A 215 19.53 -3.40 8.85
C ASN A 215 20.86 -2.87 9.40
N ALA A 216 21.96 -3.09 8.70
CA ALA A 216 23.28 -2.55 9.09
C ALA A 216 23.32 -1.02 8.96
N GLU A 217 22.77 -0.45 7.89
CA GLU A 217 22.66 1.00 7.67
C GLU A 217 21.85 1.68 8.77
N VAL A 218 20.69 1.10 9.17
CA VAL A 218 19.89 1.65 10.28
C VAL A 218 20.65 1.60 11.60
N ARG A 219 21.35 0.50 11.91
CA ARG A 219 22.15 0.38 13.13
C ARG A 219 23.29 1.39 13.16
N ALA A 220 23.92 1.65 12.01
CA ALA A 220 25.03 2.60 11.93
C ALA A 220 24.59 4.07 11.99
N ALA A 221 23.33 4.35 11.63
CA ALA A 221 22.78 5.70 11.54
C ALA A 221 22.15 6.21 12.84
N VAL A 222 22.01 5.37 13.87
CA VAL A 222 21.28 5.69 15.11
C VAL A 222 22.12 5.37 16.33
N GLU A 223 22.17 6.29 17.28
CA GLU A 223 22.80 6.06 18.57
C GLU A 223 22.08 4.93 19.34
N PRO A 224 22.80 4.10 20.11
CA PRO A 224 22.24 2.93 20.80
C PRO A 224 21.03 3.26 21.69
N GLU A 225 21.02 4.43 22.32
CA GLU A 225 19.98 4.90 23.24
C GLU A 225 18.66 5.20 22.53
N ARG A 226 18.73 5.52 21.24
CA ARG A 226 17.56 5.82 20.39
C ARG A 226 17.13 4.65 19.52
N LEU A 227 17.86 3.51 19.55
CA LEU A 227 17.60 2.35 18.72
C LEU A 227 17.07 1.17 19.55
N LEU A 228 15.90 0.67 19.19
CA LEU A 228 15.42 -0.63 19.63
C LEU A 228 15.51 -1.64 18.47
N VAL A 229 16.37 -2.62 18.60
CA VAL A 229 16.31 -3.82 17.73
C VAL A 229 15.29 -4.76 18.35
N PHE A 230 14.25 -5.09 17.59
CA PHE A 230 13.04 -5.67 18.14
C PHE A 230 12.60 -6.92 17.34
N ASP A 231 12.45 -8.04 18.05
CA ASP A 231 11.66 -9.17 17.54
C ASP A 231 10.22 -9.01 18.06
N LEU A 232 9.27 -9.11 17.17
CA LEU A 232 7.84 -8.98 17.53
C LEU A 232 7.35 -10.13 18.45
N GLU A 233 8.12 -11.20 18.58
CA GLU A 233 7.84 -12.30 19.53
C GLU A 233 8.15 -11.90 20.99
N ASP A 234 8.99 -10.89 21.21
CA ASP A 234 9.31 -10.40 22.53
C ASP A 234 8.14 -9.68 23.23
N GLY A 235 7.09 -9.35 22.46
CA GLY A 235 5.85 -8.81 23.00
C GLY A 235 5.96 -7.35 23.46
N TRP A 236 5.18 -7.00 24.50
CA TRP A 236 5.05 -5.61 24.94
C TRP A 236 6.26 -5.07 25.70
N GLU A 237 6.88 -5.89 26.53
CA GLU A 237 7.80 -5.41 27.56
C GLU A 237 8.99 -4.61 27.01
N PRO A 238 9.80 -5.11 26.03
CA PRO A 238 10.92 -4.36 25.50
C PRO A 238 10.46 -3.11 24.73
N LEU A 239 9.32 -3.17 24.04
CA LEU A 239 8.78 -2.03 23.33
C LEU A 239 8.32 -0.94 24.29
N CYS A 240 7.57 -1.28 25.31
CA CYS A 240 7.06 -0.34 26.29
C CYS A 240 8.19 0.29 27.13
N ARG A 241 9.18 -0.51 27.56
CA ARG A 241 10.38 -0.02 28.25
C ARG A 241 11.12 1.00 27.40
N PHE A 242 11.36 0.70 26.14
CA PHE A 242 12.03 1.61 25.21
C PHE A 242 11.26 2.90 24.98
N LEU A 243 9.94 2.83 24.84
CA LEU A 243 9.10 3.99 24.58
C LEU A 243 8.73 4.78 25.84
N GLY A 244 9.03 4.26 27.03
CA GLY A 244 8.63 4.87 28.31
C GLY A 244 7.10 4.85 28.51
N LYS A 245 6.45 3.73 28.14
CA LYS A 245 5.02 3.52 28.23
C LYS A 245 4.71 2.35 29.15
N ASP A 246 3.52 2.37 29.76
CA ASP A 246 3.02 1.23 30.51
C ASP A 246 2.65 0.07 29.58
N VAL A 247 2.83 -1.15 30.09
CA VAL A 247 2.42 -2.35 29.36
C VAL A 247 0.90 -2.44 29.33
N PRO A 248 0.26 -2.48 28.15
CA PRO A 248 -1.20 -2.58 28.05
C PRO A 248 -1.72 -3.93 28.55
N ASP A 249 -2.89 -3.92 29.19
CA ASP A 249 -3.60 -5.14 29.64
C ASP A 249 -4.35 -5.82 28.46
N VAL A 250 -3.64 -6.00 27.36
CA VAL A 250 -4.13 -6.72 26.18
C VAL A 250 -2.96 -7.50 25.56
N PRO A 251 -3.19 -8.65 24.94
CA PRO A 251 -2.12 -9.39 24.29
C PRO A 251 -1.50 -8.56 23.17
N PHE A 252 -0.19 -8.78 22.92
CA PHE A 252 0.51 -8.12 21.81
C PHE A 252 -0.21 -8.41 20.48
N PRO A 253 -0.48 -7.38 19.66
CA PRO A 253 -1.29 -7.56 18.46
C PRO A 253 -0.60 -8.43 17.41
N VAL A 254 -1.24 -9.53 17.06
CA VAL A 254 -0.82 -10.42 15.99
C VAL A 254 -1.74 -10.21 14.80
N VAL A 255 -1.28 -9.47 13.79
CA VAL A 255 -2.06 -9.20 12.58
C VAL A 255 -1.58 -10.08 11.45
N ASN A 256 -2.43 -10.98 10.99
CA ASN A 256 -2.12 -11.86 9.86
C ASN A 256 -2.39 -11.16 8.52
N GLU A 257 -1.53 -10.21 8.17
CA GLU A 257 -1.69 -9.39 6.96
C GLU A 257 -1.64 -10.15 5.64
N ARG A 258 -0.95 -11.30 5.58
CA ARG A 258 -0.71 -11.98 4.31
C ARG A 258 -2.02 -12.35 3.62
N LYS A 259 -2.88 -13.05 4.34
CA LYS A 259 -4.18 -13.48 3.81
C LYS A 259 -5.07 -12.28 3.53
N GLU A 260 -5.14 -11.37 4.48
CA GLU A 260 -5.93 -10.14 4.35
C GLU A 260 -5.41 -9.22 3.23
N HIS A 261 -4.08 -9.08 3.09
CA HIS A 261 -3.49 -8.25 2.04
C HIS A 261 -3.79 -8.82 0.64
N VAL A 262 -3.55 -10.11 0.42
CA VAL A 262 -3.85 -10.77 -0.86
C VAL A 262 -5.35 -10.69 -1.18
N GLU A 263 -6.21 -10.93 -0.20
CA GLU A 263 -7.67 -10.82 -0.39
C GLU A 263 -8.11 -9.37 -0.63
N ARG A 264 -7.50 -8.39 0.05
CA ARG A 264 -7.77 -6.96 -0.15
C ARG A 264 -7.34 -6.50 -1.54
N VAL A 265 -6.14 -6.89 -1.99
CA VAL A 265 -5.67 -6.61 -3.36
C VAL A 265 -6.62 -7.24 -4.38
N ARG A 266 -6.99 -8.50 -4.20
CA ARG A 266 -7.95 -9.18 -5.09
C ARG A 266 -9.32 -8.51 -5.11
N ARG A 267 -9.85 -8.08 -3.95
CA ARG A 267 -11.13 -7.34 -3.87
C ARG A 267 -11.04 -6.00 -4.59
N LYS A 268 -9.98 -5.24 -4.38
CA LYS A 268 -9.76 -3.96 -5.08
C LYS A 268 -9.63 -4.17 -6.59
N GLN A 269 -8.92 -5.19 -7.04
CA GLN A 269 -8.80 -5.54 -8.45
C GLN A 269 -10.16 -5.92 -9.07
N LYS A 270 -10.95 -6.75 -8.39
CA LYS A 270 -12.31 -7.11 -8.84
C LYS A 270 -13.23 -5.90 -8.92
N ALA A 271 -13.25 -5.07 -7.87
CA ALA A 271 -14.05 -3.85 -7.85
C ALA A 271 -13.65 -2.89 -8.98
N PHE A 272 -12.35 -2.74 -9.23
CA PHE A 272 -11.84 -1.90 -10.30
C PHE A 272 -12.25 -2.42 -11.68
N VAL A 273 -12.11 -3.71 -11.94
CA VAL A 273 -12.60 -4.34 -13.18
C VAL A 273 -14.10 -4.10 -13.36
N GLY A 274 -14.89 -4.23 -12.29
CA GLY A 274 -16.32 -3.94 -12.32
C GLY A 274 -16.64 -2.48 -12.71
N VAL A 275 -15.88 -1.51 -12.18
CA VAL A 275 -16.02 -0.10 -12.55
C VAL A 275 -15.68 0.13 -14.03
N VAL A 276 -14.60 -0.48 -14.53
CA VAL A 276 -14.17 -0.37 -15.92
C VAL A 276 -15.25 -0.97 -16.85
N LEU A 277 -15.70 -2.19 -16.57
CA LEU A 277 -16.76 -2.84 -17.35
C LEU A 277 -18.07 -2.04 -17.33
N GLY A 278 -18.43 -1.48 -16.16
CA GLY A 278 -19.61 -0.60 -16.04
C GLY A 278 -19.50 0.68 -16.88
N ARG A 279 -18.31 1.27 -16.99
CA ARG A 279 -18.07 2.42 -17.88
C ARG A 279 -18.17 2.04 -19.34
N PHE A 280 -17.55 0.92 -19.75
CA PHE A 280 -17.66 0.42 -21.11
C PHE A 280 -19.11 0.09 -21.49
N ALA A 281 -19.84 -0.59 -20.60
CA ALA A 281 -21.26 -0.87 -20.83
C ALA A 281 -22.06 0.41 -21.04
N ARG A 282 -21.89 1.42 -20.17
CA ARG A 282 -22.59 2.70 -20.31
C ARG A 282 -22.25 3.45 -21.59
N SER A 283 -20.99 3.40 -22.05
CA SER A 283 -20.61 4.03 -23.32
C SER A 283 -21.05 3.19 -24.53
N ALA A 284 -21.15 1.87 -24.43
CA ALA A 284 -21.60 1.01 -25.52
C ALA A 284 -23.14 1.02 -25.72
N ILE A 285 -23.91 1.21 -24.65
CA ILE A 285 -25.38 1.24 -24.70
C ILE A 285 -25.91 2.29 -25.70
N PRO A 286 -25.47 3.56 -25.71
CA PRO A 286 -25.94 4.55 -26.68
C PRO A 286 -25.62 4.16 -28.12
N TRP A 287 -24.42 3.57 -28.36
CA TRP A 287 -24.05 3.09 -29.68
C TRP A 287 -24.90 1.90 -30.15
N ALA A 288 -25.12 0.95 -29.25
CA ALA A 288 -26.00 -0.20 -29.57
C ALA A 288 -27.43 0.24 -29.87
N LEU A 289 -27.97 1.19 -29.10
CA LEU A 289 -29.29 1.77 -29.35
C LEU A 289 -29.30 2.58 -30.65
N GLY A 290 -28.24 3.34 -30.95
CA GLY A 290 -28.09 4.09 -32.20
C GLY A 290 -28.07 3.16 -33.42
N VAL A 291 -27.23 2.12 -33.39
CA VAL A 291 -27.14 1.12 -34.45
C VAL A 291 -28.50 0.36 -34.62
N GLY A 292 -29.12 -0.02 -33.50
CA GLY A 292 -30.44 -0.66 -33.51
C GLY A 292 -31.51 0.25 -34.13
N ALA A 293 -31.53 1.53 -33.79
CA ALA A 293 -32.44 2.50 -34.35
C ALA A 293 -32.23 2.67 -35.87
N ILE A 294 -30.99 2.74 -36.33
CA ILE A 294 -30.64 2.82 -37.77
C ILE A 294 -31.08 1.55 -38.47
N ALA A 295 -30.82 0.37 -37.93
CA ALA A 295 -31.24 -0.90 -38.53
C ALA A 295 -32.75 -0.97 -38.65
N VAL A 296 -33.50 -0.57 -37.62
CA VAL A 296 -34.99 -0.50 -37.70
C VAL A 296 -35.45 0.51 -38.76
N CYS A 297 -34.79 1.67 -38.87
CA CYS A 297 -35.10 2.66 -39.89
C CYS A 297 -34.87 2.09 -41.30
N VAL A 298 -33.75 1.40 -41.54
CA VAL A 298 -33.42 0.78 -42.83
C VAL A 298 -34.45 -0.27 -43.20
N VAL A 299 -34.82 -1.18 -42.27
CA VAL A 299 -35.85 -2.20 -42.51
C VAL A 299 -37.22 -1.58 -42.76
N CYS A 300 -37.58 -0.48 -42.09
CA CYS A 300 -38.83 0.22 -42.33
C CYS A 300 -38.90 0.89 -43.70
N LEU A 301 -37.75 1.45 -44.15
CA LEU A 301 -37.66 2.05 -45.51
C LEU A 301 -37.77 0.99 -46.60
N ASP A 302 -37.17 -0.17 -46.43
CA ASP A 302 -37.18 -1.28 -47.36
C ASP A 302 -38.56 -1.94 -47.44
N THR A 303 -39.30 -2.01 -46.34
CA THR A 303 -40.66 -2.62 -46.28
C THR A 303 -41.81 -1.65 -46.50
N GLY A 304 -41.54 -0.35 -46.73
CA GLY A 304 -42.57 0.69 -46.95
C GLY A 304 -43.46 0.98 -45.73
N LYS A 305 -43.16 0.43 -44.56
CA LYS A 305 -43.92 0.64 -43.32
C LYS A 305 -43.50 1.92 -42.63
N LYS A 306 -44.45 2.80 -42.26
CA LYS A 306 -44.18 4.04 -41.52
C LYS A 306 -43.52 3.71 -40.18
N CYS A 307 -42.23 4.06 -40.02
CA CYS A 307 -41.44 3.78 -38.86
C CYS A 307 -41.90 4.60 -37.63
N TRP A 308 -42.31 3.94 -36.55
CA TRP A 308 -42.72 4.56 -35.32
C TRP A 308 -41.55 5.36 -34.67
N VAL A 309 -40.30 4.97 -34.93
CA VAL A 309 -39.06 5.64 -34.45
C VAL A 309 -38.95 7.05 -35.02
N SER A 310 -39.44 7.32 -36.24
CA SER A 310 -39.41 8.67 -36.81
C SER A 310 -40.31 9.66 -36.06
N ARG A 311 -41.39 9.20 -35.47
CA ARG A 311 -42.31 10.03 -34.66
C ARG A 311 -41.75 10.32 -33.27
N ALA A 312 -41.03 9.34 -32.64
CA ALA A 312 -40.38 9.51 -31.34
C ALA A 312 -39.17 10.45 -31.44
N ALA A 313 -38.35 10.33 -32.50
CA ALA A 313 -37.22 11.22 -32.75
C ALA A 313 -37.65 12.67 -33.02
N ALA A 314 -38.74 12.87 -33.76
CA ALA A 314 -39.31 14.19 -34.00
C ALA A 314 -39.90 14.82 -32.71
N ALA A 315 -40.46 14.03 -31.82
CA ALA A 315 -40.97 14.46 -30.53
C ALA A 315 -39.79 14.87 -29.57
N ALA A 316 -38.69 14.09 -29.54
CA ALA A 316 -37.52 14.39 -28.74
C ALA A 316 -36.77 15.64 -29.21
N LEU A 317 -36.74 15.92 -30.51
CA LEU A 317 -36.16 17.15 -31.07
C LEU A 317 -37.02 18.41 -30.78
N ARG A 318 -38.32 18.28 -30.61
CA ARG A 318 -39.20 19.38 -30.20
C ARG A 318 -39.06 19.76 -28.75
N LEU A 319 -38.73 18.79 -27.86
CA LEU A 319 -38.51 19.05 -26.44
C LEU A 319 -37.14 19.71 -26.13
N ARG A 320 -36.21 19.74 -27.09
CA ARG A 320 -34.94 20.48 -26.95
C ARG A 320 -35.00 21.95 -27.39
N ARG A 321 -36.14 22.45 -27.85
CA ARG A 321 -36.33 23.83 -28.28
C ARG A 321 -37.25 24.66 -27.36
N ILE A 322 -37.56 24.14 -26.18
CA ILE A 322 -38.15 24.87 -25.06
C ILE A 322 -37.09 24.89 -23.91
#